data_aaa16426d6562237d9df8b9d98698f93
#
_entry.id   aaa16426d6562237d9df8b9d98698f93
#
_cell.length_a   1.000
_cell.length_b   1.000
_cell.length_c   1.000
_cell.angle_alpha   90.00
_cell.angle_beta   90.00
_cell.angle_gamma   90.00
#
_symmetry.space_group_name_H-M   'P 1'
#
loop_
_entity.id
_entity.type
_entity.pdbx_description
1 polymer ?
#
loop_
_entity_poly.entity_id
_entity_poly.type
_entity_poly.pdbx_seq_one_letter_code
_entity_poly.pdbx_strand_id
1 'polypeptide(L)'
;YIMYENPSWMKGSDLPVESVSWYDAIYFCNKLSERVGLEPAYSVNGKTDVYSWYYTPNHGNIISGKITWNTSANGFRLPTLQEWTYAARGGKNYKYAGGDNIDEVCWYRGNSSGVTHPVAEKKANDYGLYDMTGNVFEWCWDIFYNNSLMRCYNGGSVYKFSDFGWDSYWGDPAEEQNYAVGFRIVRNVS
;
A
#
# COMPACT_ATOMS: atom_id res chain seq x y z
N TYR A 1 -12.35 2.19 15.20
CA TYR A 1 -11.88 1.80 13.87
C TYR A 1 -11.61 3.07 13.05
N ILE A 2 -10.58 3.06 12.18
CA ILE A 2 -10.28 4.16 11.25
C ILE A 2 -11.16 4.02 10.01
N MET A 3 -11.29 2.81 9.51
CA MET A 3 -12.28 2.40 8.49
C MET A 3 -13.50 1.79 9.19
N TYR A 4 -14.66 1.85 8.55
CA TYR A 4 -15.91 1.35 9.14
C TYR A 4 -15.88 -0.16 9.37
N GLU A 5 -15.27 -0.90 8.45
CA GLU A 5 -15.12 -2.36 8.50
C GLU A 5 -13.81 -2.81 7.82
N ASN A 6 -13.45 -4.06 8.00
CA ASN A 6 -12.33 -4.69 7.28
C ASN A 6 -12.86 -5.26 5.95
N PRO A 7 -12.46 -4.72 4.77
CA PRO A 7 -12.95 -5.18 3.48
C PRO A 7 -12.30 -6.48 3.01
N SER A 8 -11.21 -6.91 3.64
CA SER A 8 -10.38 -8.02 3.17
C SER A 8 -11.18 -9.29 2.87
N TRP A 9 -10.82 -9.98 1.82
CA TRP A 9 -11.28 -11.33 1.52
C TRP A 9 -10.80 -12.31 2.60
N MET A 10 -9.50 -12.26 2.95
CA MET A 10 -8.93 -13.02 4.05
C MET A 10 -8.95 -12.18 5.32
N LYS A 11 -9.66 -12.63 6.36
CA LYS A 11 -9.83 -11.89 7.61
C LYS A 11 -9.03 -12.53 8.74
N GLY A 12 -8.19 -11.72 9.37
CA GLY A 12 -7.41 -12.12 10.55
C GLY A 12 -6.76 -10.89 11.18
N SER A 13 -6.44 -10.97 12.47
CA SER A 13 -5.81 -9.86 13.22
C SER A 13 -4.41 -9.55 12.72
N ASP A 14 -3.71 -10.56 12.20
CA ASP A 14 -2.30 -10.48 11.79
C ASP A 14 -2.12 -10.58 10.27
N LEU A 15 -3.22 -10.66 9.51
CA LEU A 15 -3.19 -10.65 8.06
C LEU A 15 -3.11 -9.22 7.53
N PRO A 16 -2.46 -9.02 6.36
CA PRO A 16 -2.52 -7.73 5.70
C PRO A 16 -3.97 -7.40 5.31
N VAL A 17 -4.33 -6.11 5.36
CA VAL A 17 -5.61 -5.65 4.79
C VAL A 17 -5.44 -5.57 3.27
N GLU A 18 -6.37 -6.19 2.55
CA GLU A 18 -6.47 -6.15 1.08
C GLU A 18 -7.92 -5.81 0.65
N SER A 19 -8.22 -5.82 -0.63
CA SER A 19 -9.51 -5.38 -1.18
C SER A 19 -9.83 -3.91 -0.84
N VAL A 20 -8.81 -3.10 -0.79
CA VAL A 20 -8.88 -1.64 -0.58
C VAL A 20 -8.51 -0.91 -1.85
N SER A 21 -9.24 0.14 -2.19
CA SER A 21 -8.91 1.04 -3.27
C SER A 21 -7.78 2.00 -2.87
N TRP A 22 -7.18 2.66 -3.87
CA TRP A 22 -6.25 3.74 -3.59
C TRP A 22 -6.91 4.90 -2.84
N TYR A 23 -8.20 5.16 -3.12
CA TYR A 23 -8.98 6.15 -2.38
C TYR A 23 -9.19 5.77 -0.91
N ASP A 24 -9.43 4.50 -0.62
CA ASP A 24 -9.51 3.99 0.76
C ASP A 24 -8.20 4.22 1.50
N ALA A 25 -7.07 3.98 0.84
CA ALA A 25 -5.75 4.12 1.42
C ALA A 25 -5.43 5.59 1.79
N ILE A 26 -5.72 6.56 0.91
CA ILE A 26 -5.49 7.99 1.23
C ILE A 26 -6.49 8.51 2.28
N TYR A 27 -7.73 8.03 2.27
CA TYR A 27 -8.70 8.31 3.33
C TYR A 27 -8.19 7.82 4.69
N PHE A 28 -7.71 6.56 4.74
CA PHE A 28 -7.12 5.97 5.94
C PHE A 28 -5.94 6.80 6.45
N CYS A 29 -5.02 7.21 5.59
CA CYS A 29 -3.86 8.01 5.95
C CYS A 29 -4.26 9.33 6.63
N ASN A 30 -5.21 10.08 6.05
CA ASN A 30 -5.66 11.32 6.64
C ASN A 30 -6.38 11.08 7.98
N LYS A 31 -7.26 10.08 8.02
CA LYS A 31 -8.01 9.75 9.22
C LYS A 31 -7.12 9.31 10.38
N LEU A 32 -6.08 8.54 10.09
CA LEU A 32 -5.08 8.15 11.08
C LEU A 32 -4.28 9.36 11.55
N SER A 33 -3.88 10.25 10.63
CA SER A 33 -3.15 11.47 10.96
C SER A 33 -3.95 12.36 11.92
N GLU A 34 -5.21 12.63 11.61
CA GLU A 34 -6.12 13.39 12.48
C GLU A 34 -6.21 12.76 13.87
N ARG A 35 -6.40 11.44 13.94
CA ARG A 35 -6.58 10.70 15.20
C ARG A 35 -5.39 10.82 16.15
N VAL A 36 -4.17 10.95 15.60
CA VAL A 36 -2.93 11.06 16.39
C VAL A 36 -2.37 12.47 16.45
N GLY A 37 -3.15 13.48 15.99
CA GLY A 37 -2.78 14.89 16.08
C GLY A 37 -1.69 15.33 15.11
N LEU A 38 -1.54 14.64 13.97
CA LEU A 38 -0.62 14.99 12.89
C LEU A 38 -1.35 15.77 11.79
N GLU A 39 -0.62 16.59 11.03
CA GLU A 39 -1.16 17.30 9.88
C GLU A 39 -1.46 16.32 8.74
N PRO A 40 -2.74 16.18 8.28
CA PRO A 40 -3.09 15.29 7.18
C PRO A 40 -2.37 15.66 5.88
N ALA A 41 -1.87 14.64 5.16
CA ALA A 41 -1.07 14.84 3.96
C ALA A 41 -1.89 15.16 2.71
N TYR A 42 -3.15 14.71 2.64
CA TYR A 42 -3.96 14.82 1.43
C TYR A 42 -5.09 15.83 1.59
N SER A 43 -5.47 16.45 0.46
CA SER A 43 -6.69 17.26 0.41
C SER A 43 -7.48 16.99 -0.87
N VAL A 44 -8.80 17.14 -0.79
CA VAL A 44 -9.71 17.13 -1.94
C VAL A 44 -10.32 18.52 -2.05
N ASN A 45 -10.10 19.18 -3.19
CA ASN A 45 -10.50 20.58 -3.40
C ASN A 45 -10.03 21.52 -2.28
N GLY A 46 -8.81 21.28 -1.76
CA GLY A 46 -8.18 22.05 -0.69
C GLY A 46 -8.65 21.73 0.74
N LYS A 47 -9.54 20.75 0.91
CA LYS A 47 -10.03 20.34 2.24
C LYS A 47 -9.35 19.03 2.67
N THR A 48 -8.75 19.03 3.87
CA THR A 48 -8.07 17.86 4.46
C THR A 48 -9.01 16.98 5.27
N ASP A 49 -10.11 17.54 5.79
CA ASP A 49 -11.15 16.78 6.50
C ASP A 49 -11.81 15.78 5.55
N VAL A 50 -11.65 14.50 5.85
CA VAL A 50 -12.14 13.40 5.02
C VAL A 50 -13.67 13.35 4.92
N TYR A 51 -14.41 13.86 5.89
CA TYR A 51 -15.87 13.92 5.82
C TYR A 51 -16.36 14.89 4.72
N SER A 52 -15.54 15.90 4.40
CA SER A 52 -15.82 16.84 3.31
C SER A 52 -15.57 16.27 1.91
N TRP A 53 -15.01 15.08 1.81
CA TRP A 53 -14.72 14.42 0.52
C TRP A 53 -15.94 13.72 -0.09
N TYR A 54 -17.03 13.59 0.68
CA TYR A 54 -18.24 12.86 0.27
C TYR A 54 -17.93 11.44 -0.22
N TYR A 55 -16.97 10.81 0.43
CA TYR A 55 -16.47 9.48 0.11
C TYR A 55 -16.82 8.51 1.23
N THR A 56 -17.30 7.33 0.85
CA THR A 56 -17.55 6.24 1.78
C THR A 56 -16.57 5.11 1.48
N PRO A 57 -15.65 4.80 2.38
CA PRO A 57 -14.67 3.72 2.18
C PRO A 57 -15.33 2.37 1.94
N ASN A 58 -14.64 1.48 1.21
CA ASN A 58 -15.01 0.09 0.91
C ASN A 58 -16.24 -0.08 0.00
N HIS A 59 -16.66 0.96 -0.72
CA HIS A 59 -17.83 0.90 -1.60
C HIS A 59 -17.50 1.05 -3.09
N GLY A 60 -16.22 0.99 -3.48
CA GLY A 60 -15.80 1.13 -4.88
C GLY A 60 -16.12 2.50 -5.49
N ASN A 61 -16.33 3.52 -4.67
CA ASN A 61 -16.66 4.87 -5.11
C ASN A 61 -15.42 5.64 -5.54
N ILE A 62 -15.63 6.69 -6.32
CA ILE A 62 -14.59 7.64 -6.75
C ILE A 62 -14.64 8.87 -5.85
N ILE A 63 -13.50 9.34 -5.38
CA ILE A 63 -13.39 10.68 -4.79
C ILE A 63 -13.48 11.70 -5.91
N SER A 64 -14.56 12.51 -5.89
CA SER A 64 -14.77 13.54 -6.89
C SER A 64 -14.05 14.84 -6.49
N GLY A 65 -13.16 15.31 -7.35
CA GLY A 65 -12.44 16.57 -7.16
C GLY A 65 -10.93 16.45 -7.34
N LYS A 66 -10.25 17.59 -7.19
CA LYS A 66 -8.80 17.65 -7.31
C LYS A 66 -8.14 17.15 -6.01
N ILE A 67 -7.51 15.99 -6.09
CA ILE A 67 -6.73 15.43 -4.98
C ILE A 67 -5.32 16.04 -5.05
N THR A 68 -4.83 16.54 -3.92
CA THR A 68 -3.46 17.07 -3.79
C THR A 68 -2.78 16.52 -2.55
N TRP A 69 -1.46 16.47 -2.58
CA TRP A 69 -0.61 16.08 -1.49
C TRP A 69 0.24 17.27 -1.03
N ASN A 70 0.16 17.61 0.26
CA ASN A 70 1.06 18.53 0.92
C ASN A 70 2.34 17.76 1.33
N THR A 71 3.42 17.97 0.59
CA THR A 71 4.71 17.30 0.82
C THR A 71 5.41 17.74 2.12
N SER A 72 4.97 18.85 2.73
CA SER A 72 5.49 19.35 4.01
C SER A 72 4.73 18.80 5.23
N ALA A 73 3.55 18.20 5.03
CA ALA A 73 2.77 17.63 6.12
C ALA A 73 3.51 16.47 6.80
N ASN A 74 3.39 16.38 8.12
CA ASN A 74 4.01 15.31 8.92
C ASN A 74 3.09 14.11 9.17
N GLY A 75 1.89 14.12 8.61
CA GLY A 75 0.93 13.04 8.70
C GLY A 75 1.29 11.81 7.87
N PHE A 76 0.50 10.76 8.05
CA PHE A 76 0.68 9.53 7.29
C PHE A 76 0.25 9.70 5.83
N ARG A 77 0.92 8.98 4.96
CA ARG A 77 0.70 8.96 3.52
C ARG A 77 1.10 7.64 2.89
N LEU A 78 0.73 7.41 1.65
CA LEU A 78 1.31 6.36 0.82
C LEU A 78 2.76 6.72 0.48
N PRO A 79 3.65 5.74 0.33
CA PRO A 79 4.95 5.96 -0.26
C PRO A 79 4.80 6.35 -1.75
N THR A 80 5.76 7.10 -2.27
CA THR A 80 5.98 7.12 -3.72
C THR A 80 6.56 5.77 -4.16
N LEU A 81 6.43 5.47 -5.46
CA LEU A 81 7.04 4.26 -6.03
C LEU A 81 8.56 4.24 -5.79
N GLN A 82 9.22 5.40 -5.87
CA GLN A 82 10.65 5.53 -5.58
C GLN A 82 10.98 5.24 -4.11
N GLU A 83 10.22 5.79 -3.17
CA GLU A 83 10.40 5.54 -1.73
C GLU A 83 10.16 4.07 -1.40
N TRP A 84 9.09 3.49 -1.95
CA TRP A 84 8.77 2.08 -1.77
C TRP A 84 9.91 1.19 -2.27
N THR A 85 10.39 1.43 -3.49
CA THR A 85 11.49 0.68 -4.10
C THR A 85 12.81 0.82 -3.32
N TYR A 86 13.12 2.05 -2.86
CA TYR A 86 14.27 2.29 -2.01
C TYR A 86 14.19 1.49 -0.70
N ALA A 87 13.02 1.53 -0.05
CA ALA A 87 12.77 0.80 1.18
C ALA A 87 12.86 -0.73 0.98
N ALA A 88 12.31 -1.25 -0.13
CA ALA A 88 12.36 -2.67 -0.47
C ALA A 88 13.79 -3.17 -0.70
N ARG A 89 14.65 -2.39 -1.34
CA ARG A 89 16.06 -2.75 -1.53
C ARG A 89 16.81 -2.96 -0.22
N GLY A 90 16.49 -2.22 0.83
CA GLY A 90 17.15 -2.35 2.12
C GLY A 90 18.65 -2.07 2.08
N GLY A 91 19.12 -1.22 1.12
CA GLY A 91 20.55 -0.94 0.92
C GLY A 91 21.34 -2.08 0.26
N LYS A 92 20.67 -3.11 -0.27
CA LYS A 92 21.28 -4.27 -0.93
C LYS A 92 20.82 -4.40 -2.38
N ASN A 93 21.48 -5.30 -3.11
CA ASN A 93 21.19 -5.57 -4.52
C ASN A 93 20.75 -7.04 -4.72
N TYR A 94 19.93 -7.55 -3.80
CA TYR A 94 19.30 -8.86 -3.91
C TYR A 94 18.21 -8.87 -4.97
N LYS A 95 17.84 -10.04 -5.44
CA LYS A 95 16.72 -10.21 -6.38
C LYS A 95 15.38 -9.86 -5.75
N TYR A 96 15.19 -10.20 -4.48
CA TYR A 96 13.99 -9.94 -3.69
C TYR A 96 14.33 -9.07 -2.48
N ALA A 97 13.37 -8.44 -1.86
CA ALA A 97 13.58 -7.68 -0.63
C ALA A 97 14.00 -8.64 0.51
N GLY A 98 15.26 -8.54 0.95
CA GLY A 98 15.81 -9.35 2.04
C GLY A 98 16.67 -10.54 1.63
N GLY A 99 16.74 -10.91 0.31
CA GLY A 99 17.60 -11.99 -0.14
C GLY A 99 17.35 -12.48 -1.57
N ASP A 100 18.15 -13.45 -2.00
CA ASP A 100 18.02 -14.06 -3.33
C ASP A 100 17.20 -15.36 -3.32
N ASN A 101 16.94 -15.92 -2.14
CA ASN A 101 16.07 -17.08 -1.97
C ASN A 101 14.64 -16.64 -1.69
N ILE A 102 13.75 -16.80 -2.67
CA ILE A 102 12.36 -16.36 -2.57
C ILE A 102 11.59 -17.02 -1.41
N ASP A 103 11.87 -18.29 -1.11
CA ASP A 103 11.15 -19.02 -0.07
C ASP A 103 11.44 -18.49 1.34
N GLU A 104 12.57 -17.83 1.54
CA GLU A 104 12.92 -17.23 2.82
C GLU A 104 12.26 -15.87 3.05
N VAL A 105 12.03 -15.11 1.98
CA VAL A 105 11.68 -13.67 2.07
C VAL A 105 10.27 -13.35 1.59
N CYS A 106 9.55 -14.32 1.00
CA CYS A 106 8.33 -14.03 0.26
C CYS A 106 7.23 -15.08 0.48
N TRP A 107 6.01 -14.62 0.65
CA TRP A 107 4.80 -15.41 0.43
C TRP A 107 4.32 -15.16 -1.01
N TYR A 108 4.45 -16.16 -1.87
CA TYR A 108 4.10 -16.11 -3.29
C TYR A 108 3.30 -17.36 -3.69
N ARG A 109 2.87 -17.46 -4.94
CA ARG A 109 2.04 -18.58 -5.42
C ARG A 109 2.62 -19.97 -5.18
N GLY A 110 3.97 -20.08 -5.17
CA GLY A 110 4.66 -21.35 -4.98
C GLY A 110 4.60 -21.91 -3.57
N ASN A 111 4.40 -21.07 -2.56
CA ASN A 111 4.45 -21.47 -1.15
C ASN A 111 3.28 -20.95 -0.27
N SER A 112 2.38 -20.12 -0.82
CA SER A 112 1.30 -19.49 -0.05
C SER A 112 -0.01 -20.27 -0.04
N SER A 113 -0.13 -21.32 -0.86
CA SER A 113 -1.42 -22.01 -1.10
C SER A 113 -2.53 -21.07 -1.61
N GLY A 114 -2.18 -19.91 -2.16
CA GLY A 114 -3.13 -18.90 -2.68
C GLY A 114 -3.87 -18.13 -1.60
N VAL A 115 -3.36 -18.06 -0.39
CA VAL A 115 -3.92 -17.27 0.72
C VAL A 115 -2.89 -16.30 1.27
N THR A 116 -3.35 -15.17 1.84
CA THR A 116 -2.48 -14.26 2.58
C THR A 116 -2.04 -14.90 3.89
N HIS A 117 -0.87 -14.55 4.35
CA HIS A 117 -0.25 -15.06 5.57
C HIS A 117 -0.06 -13.94 6.60
N PRO A 118 0.09 -14.29 7.89
CA PRO A 118 0.40 -13.32 8.90
C PRO A 118 1.63 -12.50 8.52
N VAL A 119 1.55 -11.20 8.80
CA VAL A 119 2.66 -10.29 8.48
C VAL A 119 3.90 -10.62 9.31
N ALA A 120 5.08 -10.34 8.76
CA ALA A 120 6.38 -10.52 9.41
C ALA A 120 6.76 -11.97 9.72
N GLU A 121 6.20 -12.97 9.07
CA GLU A 121 6.63 -14.38 9.18
C GLU A 121 7.84 -14.71 8.31
N LYS A 122 8.08 -13.97 7.25
CA LYS A 122 9.25 -14.12 6.39
C LYS A 122 10.41 -13.25 6.88
N LYS A 123 11.61 -13.46 6.33
CA LYS A 123 12.78 -12.68 6.68
C LYS A 123 12.65 -11.22 6.25
N ALA A 124 12.96 -10.30 7.16
CA ALA A 124 13.03 -8.87 6.87
C ALA A 124 14.21 -8.54 5.93
N ASN A 125 14.11 -7.41 5.24
CA ASN A 125 15.27 -6.82 4.59
C ASN A 125 16.22 -6.14 5.61
N ASP A 126 17.36 -5.60 5.15
CA ASP A 126 18.38 -5.01 6.03
C ASP A 126 17.95 -3.68 6.68
N TYR A 127 16.80 -3.11 6.28
CA TYR A 127 16.15 -2.00 6.97
C TYR A 127 15.10 -2.46 8.00
N GLY A 128 14.97 -3.76 8.22
CA GLY A 128 13.98 -4.35 9.16
C GLY A 128 12.56 -4.37 8.64
N LEU A 129 12.35 -4.21 7.33
CA LEU A 129 11.02 -4.20 6.72
C LEU A 129 10.66 -5.59 6.23
N TYR A 130 9.45 -6.03 6.59
CA TYR A 130 8.89 -7.32 6.22
C TYR A 130 7.92 -7.19 5.04
N ASP A 131 7.71 -8.30 4.35
CA ASP A 131 6.70 -8.46 3.29
C ASP A 131 6.82 -7.43 2.15
N MET A 132 8.03 -6.87 1.96
CA MET A 132 8.34 -5.99 0.82
C MET A 132 8.42 -6.77 -0.51
N THR A 133 8.32 -8.09 -0.46
CA THR A 133 8.14 -8.98 -1.61
C THR A 133 7.09 -10.02 -1.24
N GLY A 134 5.97 -10.05 -1.99
CA GLY A 134 4.88 -11.01 -1.80
C GLY A 134 3.84 -10.60 -0.76
N ASN A 135 3.10 -11.55 -0.26
CA ASN A 135 1.89 -11.42 0.54
C ASN A 135 0.79 -10.66 -0.20
N VAL A 136 0.81 -9.32 -0.22
CA VAL A 136 -0.06 -8.48 -1.04
C VAL A 136 0.74 -7.42 -1.76
N PHE A 137 0.28 -7.01 -2.94
CA PHE A 137 0.75 -5.76 -3.55
C PHE A 137 0.41 -4.57 -2.68
N GLU A 138 1.13 -3.48 -2.82
CA GLU A 138 0.95 -2.29 -2.01
C GLU A 138 0.82 -1.03 -2.85
N TRP A 139 -0.30 -0.30 -2.67
CA TRP A 139 -0.55 0.96 -3.34
C TRP A 139 0.56 1.98 -3.08
N CYS A 140 0.98 2.67 -4.15
CA CYS A 140 1.85 3.83 -4.12
C CYS A 140 1.08 5.10 -4.54
N TRP A 141 1.65 6.26 -4.25
CA TRP A 141 1.07 7.55 -4.64
C TRP A 141 1.03 7.77 -6.15
N ASP A 142 1.98 7.22 -6.89
CA ASP A 142 2.29 7.55 -8.28
C ASP A 142 1.21 7.11 -9.26
N ILE A 143 1.14 7.87 -10.36
CA ILE A 143 0.30 7.58 -11.52
C ILE A 143 0.97 6.50 -12.37
N PHE A 144 0.19 5.53 -12.85
CA PHE A 144 0.68 4.47 -13.71
C PHE A 144 0.66 4.91 -15.19
N TYR A 145 1.83 4.85 -15.86
CA TYR A 145 2.03 5.18 -17.28
C TYR A 145 1.33 6.49 -17.77
N ASN A 146 1.42 7.57 -17.00
CA ASN A 146 0.78 8.85 -17.30
C ASN A 146 -0.76 8.81 -17.43
N ASN A 147 -1.40 7.75 -16.98
CA ASN A 147 -2.86 7.68 -16.89
C ASN A 147 -3.32 8.15 -15.52
N SER A 148 -3.88 9.35 -15.44
CA SER A 148 -4.30 9.97 -14.18
C SER A 148 -5.38 9.20 -13.41
N LEU A 149 -6.07 8.27 -14.06
CA LEU A 149 -7.09 7.41 -13.46
C LEU A 149 -6.49 6.14 -12.82
N MET A 150 -5.23 5.82 -13.14
CA MET A 150 -4.56 4.61 -12.66
C MET A 150 -3.47 4.95 -11.65
N ARG A 151 -3.32 4.11 -10.64
CA ARG A 151 -2.29 4.24 -9.59
C ARG A 151 -1.37 3.05 -9.57
N CYS A 152 -0.09 3.31 -9.24
CA CYS A 152 0.91 2.26 -9.10
C CYS A 152 0.72 1.46 -7.82
N TYR A 153 1.07 0.18 -7.90
CA TYR A 153 1.32 -0.68 -6.74
C TYR A 153 2.53 -1.58 -7.01
N ASN A 154 3.20 -2.03 -5.96
CA ASN A 154 4.44 -2.80 -6.04
C ASN A 154 4.46 -3.95 -5.03
N GLY A 155 5.50 -4.80 -5.06
CA GLY A 155 5.80 -5.85 -4.07
C GLY A 155 5.40 -7.27 -4.45
N GLY A 156 4.48 -7.45 -5.39
CA GLY A 156 3.95 -8.79 -5.69
C GLY A 156 2.91 -9.27 -4.68
N SER A 157 2.41 -10.48 -4.86
CA SER A 157 1.39 -11.05 -3.97
C SER A 157 1.43 -12.57 -3.95
N VAL A 158 0.64 -13.19 -3.07
CA VAL A 158 0.43 -14.65 -2.96
C VAL A 158 -0.05 -15.30 -4.27
N TYR A 159 -0.51 -14.51 -5.23
CA TYR A 159 -0.99 -15.00 -6.54
C TYR A 159 0.05 -14.91 -7.65
N LYS A 160 1.21 -14.28 -7.40
CA LYS A 160 2.29 -14.14 -8.41
C LYS A 160 3.27 -15.29 -8.35
N PHE A 161 3.81 -15.65 -9.51
CA PHE A 161 4.94 -16.58 -9.60
C PHE A 161 6.26 -15.90 -9.23
N SER A 162 7.35 -16.64 -9.19
CA SER A 162 8.69 -16.17 -8.77
C SER A 162 9.42 -15.27 -9.78
N ASP A 163 8.76 -14.81 -10.82
CA ASP A 163 9.32 -14.00 -11.91
C ASP A 163 9.25 -12.48 -11.67
N PHE A 164 8.83 -12.04 -10.49
CA PHE A 164 8.81 -10.64 -10.09
C PHE A 164 9.91 -10.33 -9.07
N GLY A 165 10.40 -9.10 -9.08
CA GLY A 165 11.32 -8.53 -8.10
C GLY A 165 10.73 -7.29 -7.42
N TRP A 166 11.50 -6.67 -6.55
CA TRP A 166 11.12 -5.42 -5.87
C TRP A 166 10.98 -4.23 -6.82
N ASP A 167 11.46 -4.33 -8.06
CA ASP A 167 11.39 -3.31 -9.11
C ASP A 167 10.23 -3.50 -10.09
N SER A 168 9.43 -4.54 -9.88
CA SER A 168 8.29 -4.88 -10.74
C SER A 168 7.01 -4.24 -10.22
N TYR A 169 6.52 -3.19 -10.87
CA TYR A 169 5.30 -2.48 -10.47
C TYR A 169 4.21 -2.62 -11.52
N TRP A 170 2.98 -2.48 -11.07
CA TRP A 170 1.75 -2.54 -11.87
C TRP A 170 0.85 -1.36 -11.54
N GLY A 171 -0.31 -1.29 -12.17
CA GLY A 171 -1.30 -0.26 -11.86
C GLY A 171 -2.69 -0.68 -12.25
N ASP A 172 -3.63 -0.25 -11.42
CA ASP A 172 -5.08 -0.41 -11.60
C ASP A 172 -5.78 0.95 -11.48
N PRO A 173 -7.06 1.06 -11.91
CA PRO A 173 -7.90 2.21 -11.60
C PRO A 173 -7.88 2.51 -10.10
N ALA A 174 -7.88 3.79 -9.73
CA ALA A 174 -7.76 4.22 -8.34
C ALA A 174 -8.91 3.73 -7.44
N GLU A 175 -10.08 3.44 -8.01
CA GLU A 175 -11.27 2.89 -7.36
C GLU A 175 -11.27 1.36 -7.24
N GLU A 176 -10.34 0.67 -7.89
CA GLU A 176 -10.30 -0.81 -7.90
C GLU A 176 -10.03 -1.36 -6.51
N GLN A 177 -10.83 -2.36 -6.12
CA GLN A 177 -10.70 -3.10 -4.87
C GLN A 177 -10.24 -4.52 -5.16
N ASN A 178 -8.95 -4.69 -5.33
CA ASN A 178 -8.34 -5.95 -5.71
C ASN A 178 -7.93 -6.76 -4.47
N TYR A 179 -8.38 -8.01 -4.40
CA TYR A 179 -8.08 -8.92 -3.29
C TYR A 179 -6.59 -9.30 -3.13
N ALA A 180 -5.75 -8.86 -4.07
CA ALA A 180 -4.31 -9.03 -4.01
C ALA A 180 -3.57 -7.74 -3.63
N VAL A 181 -4.29 -6.61 -3.41
CA VAL A 181 -3.70 -5.29 -3.21
C VAL A 181 -4.13 -4.69 -1.89
N GLY A 182 -3.15 -4.33 -1.08
CA GLY A 182 -3.28 -3.56 0.15
C GLY A 182 -2.45 -2.29 0.09
N PHE A 183 -1.92 -1.83 1.21
CA PHE A 183 -1.02 -0.68 1.27
C PHE A 183 -0.19 -0.67 2.55
N ARG A 184 0.93 0.04 2.50
CA ARG A 184 1.67 0.46 3.69
C ARG A 184 1.73 1.97 3.78
N ILE A 185 1.93 2.48 4.99
CA ILE A 185 1.98 3.91 5.24
C ILE A 185 3.41 4.34 5.59
N VAL A 186 3.72 5.56 5.20
CA VAL A 186 4.95 6.27 5.58
C VAL A 186 4.58 7.65 6.12
N ARG A 187 5.53 8.36 6.73
CA ARG A 187 5.35 9.76 7.09
C ARG A 187 6.68 10.50 7.02
N ASN A 188 6.62 11.80 6.85
CA ASN A 188 7.79 12.64 7.02
C ASN A 188 8.10 12.77 8.52
N VAL A 189 9.37 12.60 8.91
CA VAL A 189 9.87 12.94 10.25
C VAL A 189 10.48 14.34 10.14
N SER A 190 9.96 15.27 10.93
CA SER A 190 10.53 16.60 11.11
C SER A 190 11.73 16.53 12.03
#